data_e7857937ad25f010125d38b26e5644a8
#
_entry.id   e7857937ad25f010125d38b26e5644a8
#
_cell.length_a   1.000
_cell.length_b   1.000
_cell.length_c   1.000
_cell.angle_alpha   90.00
_cell.angle_beta   90.00
_cell.angle_gamma   90.00
#
_symmetry.space_group_name_H-M   'P 1'
#
loop_
_entity.id
_entity.type
_entity.pdbx_description
1 polymer ?
#
loop_
_entity_poly.entity_id
_entity_poly.type
_entity_poly.pdbx_seq_one_letter_code
_entity_poly.pdbx_strand_id
1 'polypeptide(L)'
;MKRVVITGMGIYSCIGRNQEEVKESLFQGKAGIGIAPARKEMGYFSALTGLVERPDLKKLLDRKKRHSLAEQGEYAYMATLEAFRQARIEEKFLLENEVGILYGNDSSAAPVIQAIDIIREKKNTALVGSGSIFQSMNSTITMNLSVIFHLKGINFTISGACASGSHAIGMAYLLIKSGLQDCILCGGAQEVNPYSVGSFDGLGAFSAREDEPEKASRPFDKNRDGLVPSG
;
A
#
# COMPACT_ATOMS: atom_id res chain seq x y z
N MET A 1 -7.12 -9.85 30.34
CA MET A 1 -6.94 -9.27 29.00
C MET A 1 -5.56 -8.60 28.93
N LYS A 2 -4.79 -8.87 27.87
CA LYS A 2 -3.46 -8.26 27.70
C LYS A 2 -3.58 -6.76 27.39
N ARG A 3 -2.63 -5.96 27.85
CA ARG A 3 -2.47 -4.59 27.40
C ARG A 3 -1.76 -4.61 26.03
N VAL A 4 -2.34 -3.94 25.04
CA VAL A 4 -1.80 -3.86 23.68
C VAL A 4 -1.12 -2.50 23.50
N VAL A 5 0.06 -2.49 22.90
CA VAL A 5 0.83 -1.28 22.64
C VAL A 5 1.38 -1.29 21.21
N ILE A 6 1.56 -0.12 20.63
CA ILE A 6 2.28 0.06 19.37
C ILE A 6 3.76 0.21 19.72
N THR A 7 4.60 -0.65 19.17
CA THR A 7 6.05 -0.67 19.43
C THR A 7 6.87 0.01 18.34
N GLY A 8 6.32 0.10 17.13
CA GLY A 8 6.94 0.78 16.01
C GLY A 8 5.93 1.12 14.93
N MET A 9 6.23 2.17 14.20
CA MET A 9 5.44 2.65 13.06
C MET A 9 6.36 2.85 11.87
N GLY A 10 5.80 2.76 10.67
CA GLY A 10 6.48 3.10 9.43
C GLY A 10 5.48 3.62 8.42
N ILE A 11 5.95 4.50 7.57
CA ILE A 11 5.13 5.14 6.54
C ILE A 11 5.92 5.33 5.25
N TYR A 12 5.21 5.16 4.13
CA TYR A 12 5.71 5.48 2.80
C TYR A 12 4.56 6.07 1.99
N SER A 13 4.64 7.34 1.66
CA SER A 13 3.51 8.09 1.09
C SER A 13 3.96 9.19 0.14
N CYS A 14 3.01 9.88 -0.50
CA CYS A 14 3.28 11.02 -1.37
C CYS A 14 3.84 12.26 -0.65
N ILE A 15 3.78 12.31 0.69
CA ILE A 15 4.33 13.43 1.49
C ILE A 15 5.59 13.05 2.25
N GLY A 16 6.08 11.80 2.11
CA GLY A 16 7.33 11.37 2.73
C GLY A 16 7.51 9.87 2.69
N ARG A 17 8.77 9.43 2.72
CA ARG A 17 9.19 8.03 2.62
C ARG A 17 9.49 7.40 3.98
N ASN A 18 9.34 8.17 5.04
CA ASN A 18 9.53 7.78 6.43
C ASN A 18 8.80 8.78 7.34
N GLN A 19 8.73 8.46 8.65
CA GLN A 19 8.02 9.29 9.63
C GLN A 19 8.56 10.71 9.71
N GLU A 20 9.87 10.93 9.61
CA GLU A 20 10.46 12.26 9.76
C GLU A 20 10.13 13.16 8.56
N GLU A 21 10.22 12.64 7.33
CA GLU A 21 9.81 13.36 6.11
C GLU A 21 8.31 13.70 6.12
N VAL A 22 7.47 12.74 6.53
CA VAL A 22 6.02 12.98 6.66
C VAL A 22 5.72 14.04 7.71
N LYS A 23 6.35 13.96 8.87
CA LYS A 23 6.22 14.94 9.94
C LYS A 23 6.61 16.33 9.45
N GLU A 24 7.76 16.46 8.79
CA GLU A 24 8.21 17.74 8.23
C GLU A 24 7.21 18.28 7.19
N SER A 25 6.74 17.44 6.28
CA SER A 25 5.74 17.83 5.28
C SER A 25 4.44 18.31 5.90
N LEU A 26 3.97 17.66 6.97
CA LEU A 26 2.79 18.08 7.72
C LEU A 26 2.97 19.43 8.40
N PHE A 27 4.12 19.67 9.03
CA PHE A 27 4.43 20.97 9.67
C PHE A 27 4.56 22.11 8.66
N GLN A 28 5.06 21.82 7.46
CA GLN A 28 5.18 22.79 6.37
C GLN A 28 3.89 22.98 5.58
N GLY A 29 2.85 22.18 5.82
CA GLY A 29 1.62 22.18 5.03
C GLY A 29 1.84 21.72 3.57
N LYS A 30 2.85 20.87 3.33
CA LYS A 30 3.21 20.38 2.00
C LYS A 30 2.19 19.36 1.54
N ALA A 31 1.64 19.55 0.35
CA ALA A 31 0.83 18.55 -0.33
C ALA A 31 1.70 17.71 -1.27
N GLY A 32 1.50 16.41 -1.30
CA GLY A 32 2.16 15.49 -2.24
C GLY A 32 1.34 15.25 -3.51
N ILE A 33 0.41 16.15 -3.84
CA ILE A 33 -0.51 16.03 -4.95
C ILE A 33 0.08 16.71 -6.19
N GLY A 34 -0.02 16.03 -7.32
CA GLY A 34 0.39 16.55 -8.61
C GLY A 34 -0.40 15.92 -9.75
N ILE A 35 0.04 16.17 -10.96
CA ILE A 35 -0.57 15.67 -12.19
C ILE A 35 0.14 14.39 -12.63
N ALA A 36 -0.62 13.34 -12.94
CA ALA A 36 -0.14 12.10 -13.53
C ALA A 36 -0.45 12.08 -15.04
N PRO A 37 0.51 12.38 -15.94
CA PRO A 37 0.26 12.48 -17.39
C PRO A 37 -0.39 11.20 -17.97
N ALA A 38 0.03 10.02 -17.51
CA ALA A 38 -0.51 8.75 -17.96
C ALA A 38 -2.04 8.63 -17.77
N ARG A 39 -2.63 9.32 -16.80
CA ARG A 39 -4.09 9.35 -16.63
C ARG A 39 -4.78 10.14 -17.75
N LYS A 40 -4.20 11.27 -18.17
CA LYS A 40 -4.72 12.04 -19.31
C LYS A 40 -4.64 11.24 -20.61
N GLU A 41 -3.53 10.54 -20.84
CA GLU A 41 -3.37 9.68 -22.01
C GLU A 41 -4.39 8.54 -22.05
N MET A 42 -4.84 8.06 -20.89
CA MET A 42 -5.90 7.06 -20.75
C MET A 42 -7.33 7.63 -20.77
N GLY A 43 -7.52 8.94 -20.94
CA GLY A 43 -8.82 9.57 -21.03
C GLY A 43 -9.50 9.90 -19.72
N TYR A 44 -8.76 10.02 -18.62
CA TYR A 44 -9.29 10.45 -17.32
C TYR A 44 -9.78 11.89 -17.37
N PHE A 45 -10.87 12.19 -16.67
CA PHE A 45 -11.35 13.54 -16.43
C PHE A 45 -10.37 14.29 -15.51
N SER A 46 -9.88 13.62 -14.48
CA SER A 46 -8.89 14.17 -13.55
C SER A 46 -7.59 13.37 -13.54
N ALA A 47 -6.47 14.07 -13.74
CA ALA A 47 -5.13 13.50 -13.62
C ALA A 47 -4.50 13.74 -12.24
N LEU A 48 -5.22 14.35 -11.31
CA LEU A 48 -4.74 14.59 -9.94
C LEU A 48 -4.48 13.29 -9.19
N THR A 49 -3.33 13.21 -8.53
CA THR A 49 -2.96 12.06 -7.68
C THR A 49 -1.92 12.46 -6.67
N GLY A 50 -1.87 11.77 -5.54
CA GLY A 50 -0.69 11.75 -4.69
C GLY A 50 0.46 11.07 -5.42
N LEU A 51 1.55 11.81 -5.65
CA LEU A 51 2.72 11.32 -6.39
C LEU A 51 3.62 10.51 -5.44
N VAL A 52 3.50 9.20 -5.49
CA VAL A 52 4.36 8.29 -4.72
C VAL A 52 5.45 7.73 -5.63
N GLU A 53 6.70 8.01 -5.31
CA GLU A 53 7.82 7.43 -6.03
C GLU A 53 8.05 5.99 -5.63
N ARG A 54 8.17 5.09 -6.61
CA ARG A 54 8.46 3.67 -6.32
C ARG A 54 9.87 3.50 -5.75
N PRO A 55 10.04 2.72 -4.67
CA PRO A 55 11.34 2.52 -4.05
C PRO A 55 12.26 1.65 -4.93
N ASP A 56 13.57 1.95 -4.96
CA ASP A 56 14.54 1.04 -5.54
C ASP A 56 14.90 -0.08 -4.56
N LEU A 57 14.29 -1.24 -4.73
CA LEU A 57 14.50 -2.41 -3.90
C LEU A 57 15.70 -3.29 -4.33
N LYS A 58 16.48 -2.92 -5.36
CA LYS A 58 17.55 -3.77 -5.90
C LYS A 58 18.64 -4.09 -4.88
N LYS A 59 18.91 -3.14 -3.97
CA LYS A 59 19.90 -3.30 -2.89
C LYS A 59 19.35 -3.98 -1.64
N LEU A 60 18.03 -4.12 -1.53
CA LEU A 60 17.34 -4.60 -0.33
C LEU A 60 16.81 -6.03 -0.49
N LEU A 61 16.39 -6.40 -1.69
CA LEU A 61 15.78 -7.68 -1.98
C LEU A 61 16.40 -8.34 -3.21
N ASP A 62 16.50 -9.66 -3.18
CA ASP A 62 16.85 -10.45 -4.35
C ASP A 62 15.80 -10.34 -5.47
N ARG A 63 16.17 -10.76 -6.68
CA ARG A 63 15.29 -10.65 -7.87
C ARG A 63 13.97 -11.38 -7.68
N LYS A 64 13.96 -12.57 -7.05
CA LYS A 64 12.78 -13.39 -6.90
C LYS A 64 11.76 -12.70 -5.99
N LYS A 65 12.20 -12.21 -4.82
CA LYS A 65 11.37 -11.46 -3.88
C LYS A 65 10.80 -10.19 -4.51
N ARG A 66 11.63 -9.41 -5.21
CA ARG A 66 11.17 -8.19 -5.91
C ARG A 66 10.13 -8.50 -6.99
N HIS A 67 10.31 -9.58 -7.74
CA HIS A 67 9.41 -9.95 -8.84
C HIS A 67 8.03 -10.43 -8.36
N SER A 68 7.90 -10.83 -7.12
CA SER A 68 6.61 -11.23 -6.53
C SER A 68 5.84 -10.07 -5.88
N LEU A 69 6.51 -8.94 -5.61
CA LEU A 69 5.86 -7.77 -5.01
C LEU A 69 5.08 -6.97 -6.06
N ALA A 70 3.82 -6.68 -5.75
CA ALA A 70 3.04 -5.65 -6.44
C ALA A 70 3.41 -4.26 -5.90
N GLU A 71 2.97 -3.20 -6.56
CA GLU A 71 3.25 -1.81 -6.23
C GLU A 71 3.02 -1.51 -4.73
N GLN A 72 1.82 -1.81 -4.23
CA GLN A 72 1.47 -1.62 -2.81
C GLN A 72 2.31 -2.47 -1.86
N GLY A 73 2.80 -3.62 -2.31
CA GLY A 73 3.71 -4.49 -1.55
C GLY A 73 5.09 -3.87 -1.39
N GLU A 74 5.57 -3.10 -2.38
CA GLU A 74 6.84 -2.37 -2.29
C GLU A 74 6.76 -1.25 -1.24
N TYR A 75 5.66 -0.49 -1.22
CA TYR A 75 5.42 0.55 -0.22
C TYR A 75 5.30 -0.04 1.20
N ALA A 76 4.51 -1.11 1.33
CA ALA A 76 4.35 -1.82 2.60
C ALA A 76 5.67 -2.40 3.12
N TYR A 77 6.54 -2.89 2.22
CA TYR A 77 7.88 -3.36 2.59
C TYR A 77 8.75 -2.25 3.18
N MET A 78 8.78 -1.07 2.56
CA MET A 78 9.55 0.07 3.06
C MET A 78 9.04 0.56 4.42
N ALA A 79 7.72 0.70 4.56
CA ALA A 79 7.10 1.06 5.83
C ALA A 79 7.37 0.00 6.92
N THR A 80 7.37 -1.29 6.57
CA THR A 80 7.69 -2.38 7.51
C THR A 80 9.13 -2.31 8.01
N LEU A 81 10.10 -2.02 7.14
CA LEU A 81 11.50 -1.84 7.55
C LEU A 81 11.66 -0.72 8.59
N GLU A 82 10.97 0.39 8.39
CA GLU A 82 10.98 1.50 9.34
C GLU A 82 10.34 1.10 10.67
N ALA A 83 9.16 0.46 10.64
CA ALA A 83 8.45 -0.01 11.82
C ALA A 83 9.29 -0.99 12.64
N PHE A 84 9.94 -1.96 12.00
CA PHE A 84 10.81 -2.92 12.69
C PHE A 84 12.04 -2.25 13.28
N ARG A 85 12.65 -1.30 12.58
CA ARG A 85 13.79 -0.52 13.12
C ARG A 85 13.38 0.25 14.38
N GLN A 86 12.24 0.92 14.35
CA GLN A 86 11.74 1.67 15.52
C GLN A 86 11.38 0.74 16.69
N ALA A 87 10.77 -0.40 16.40
CA ALA A 87 10.45 -1.44 17.39
C ALA A 87 11.67 -2.22 17.89
N ARG A 88 12.86 -2.03 17.27
CA ARG A 88 14.08 -2.83 17.51
C ARG A 88 13.84 -4.32 17.31
N ILE A 89 13.01 -4.67 16.32
CA ILE A 89 12.76 -6.04 15.91
C ILE A 89 13.83 -6.41 14.88
N GLU A 90 14.71 -7.32 15.25
CA GLU A 90 15.77 -7.84 14.41
C GLU A 90 15.37 -9.22 13.81
N GLU A 91 16.10 -9.66 12.79
CA GLU A 91 15.85 -10.94 12.12
C GLU A 91 15.81 -12.12 13.12
N LYS A 92 16.71 -12.12 14.10
CA LYS A 92 16.72 -13.14 15.15
C LYS A 92 15.39 -13.24 15.88
N PHE A 93 14.80 -12.11 16.24
CA PHE A 93 13.48 -12.09 16.90
C PHE A 93 12.40 -12.72 16.02
N LEU A 94 12.38 -12.39 14.71
CA LEU A 94 11.43 -12.92 13.74
C LEU A 94 11.60 -14.44 13.51
N LEU A 95 12.83 -14.94 13.59
CA LEU A 95 13.10 -16.37 13.46
C LEU A 95 12.71 -17.18 14.70
N GLU A 96 12.84 -16.59 15.89
CA GLU A 96 12.60 -17.25 17.18
C GLU A 96 11.14 -17.11 17.68
N ASN A 97 10.36 -16.16 17.12
CA ASN A 97 9.01 -15.87 17.60
C ASN A 97 7.95 -16.02 16.50
N GLU A 98 6.72 -16.30 16.92
CA GLU A 98 5.57 -16.30 16.04
C GLU A 98 5.01 -14.87 15.92
N VAL A 99 5.42 -14.16 14.88
CA VAL A 99 4.89 -12.82 14.55
C VAL A 99 3.80 -12.97 13.49
N GLY A 100 2.62 -12.45 13.77
CA GLY A 100 1.50 -12.41 12.84
C GLY A 100 1.61 -11.25 11.86
N ILE A 101 0.79 -11.29 10.80
CA ILE A 101 0.62 -10.18 9.84
C ILE A 101 -0.85 -10.01 9.49
N LEU A 102 -1.36 -8.79 9.65
CA LEU A 102 -2.67 -8.36 9.18
C LEU A 102 -2.53 -7.08 8.37
N TYR A 103 -2.89 -7.12 7.09
CA TYR A 103 -2.74 -5.95 6.23
C TYR A 103 -4.03 -5.66 5.45
N GLY A 104 -4.41 -4.40 5.43
CA GLY A 104 -5.49 -3.89 4.58
C GLY A 104 -5.01 -3.75 3.13
N ASN A 105 -5.68 -4.44 2.22
CA ASN A 105 -5.49 -4.28 0.78
C ASN A 105 -6.81 -4.61 0.07
N ASP A 106 -7.32 -3.65 -0.68
CA ASP A 106 -8.63 -3.79 -1.34
C ASP A 106 -8.52 -3.91 -2.87
N SER A 107 -7.34 -3.70 -3.46
CA SER A 107 -7.13 -3.75 -4.89
C SER A 107 -5.73 -4.29 -5.26
N SER A 108 -5.70 -5.08 -6.32
CA SER A 108 -4.51 -5.51 -7.05
C SER A 108 -4.83 -5.55 -8.55
N ALA A 109 -5.39 -4.46 -9.07
CA ALA A 109 -5.96 -4.39 -10.42
C ALA A 109 -4.88 -4.37 -11.50
N ALA A 110 -3.80 -3.61 -11.32
CA ALA A 110 -2.77 -3.45 -12.34
C ALA A 110 -2.15 -4.78 -12.80
N PRO A 111 -1.69 -5.67 -11.93
CA PRO A 111 -1.12 -6.95 -12.36
C PRO A 111 -2.13 -7.85 -13.09
N VAL A 112 -3.39 -7.81 -12.68
CA VAL A 112 -4.47 -8.59 -13.32
C VAL A 112 -4.69 -8.11 -14.75
N ILE A 113 -4.87 -6.80 -14.93
CA ILE A 113 -5.13 -6.20 -16.25
C ILE A 113 -3.93 -6.43 -17.18
N GLN A 114 -2.70 -6.19 -16.71
CA GLN A 114 -1.47 -6.42 -17.49
C GLN A 114 -1.34 -7.89 -17.91
N ALA A 115 -1.64 -8.83 -17.02
CA ALA A 115 -1.62 -10.25 -17.36
C ALA A 115 -2.65 -10.60 -18.43
N ILE A 116 -3.87 -10.08 -18.31
CA ILE A 116 -4.95 -10.32 -19.30
C ILE A 116 -4.61 -9.68 -20.65
N ASP A 117 -4.04 -8.49 -20.68
CA ASP A 117 -3.63 -7.81 -21.91
C ASP A 117 -2.55 -8.62 -22.66
N ILE A 118 -1.53 -9.11 -21.93
CA ILE A 118 -0.53 -10.02 -22.50
C ILE A 118 -1.19 -11.26 -23.11
N ILE A 119 -2.12 -11.89 -22.39
CA ILE A 119 -2.83 -13.09 -22.89
C ILE A 119 -3.66 -12.75 -24.13
N ARG A 120 -4.39 -11.64 -24.13
CA ARG A 120 -5.21 -11.19 -25.25
C ARG A 120 -4.37 -10.92 -26.50
N GLU A 121 -3.25 -10.20 -26.32
CA GLU A 121 -2.37 -9.82 -27.41
C GLU A 121 -1.54 -11.00 -27.95
N LYS A 122 -0.88 -11.72 -27.06
CA LYS A 122 0.11 -12.76 -27.42
C LYS A 122 -0.50 -14.15 -27.55
N LYS A 123 -1.75 -14.38 -27.10
CA LYS A 123 -2.42 -15.70 -27.08
C LYS A 123 -1.57 -16.80 -26.42
N ASN A 124 -0.75 -16.42 -25.42
CA ASN A 124 0.17 -17.33 -24.75
C ASN A 124 0.34 -16.96 -23.27
N THR A 125 -0.16 -17.79 -22.37
CA THR A 125 -0.08 -17.59 -20.90
C THR A 125 1.34 -17.70 -20.35
N ALA A 126 2.26 -18.41 -21.02
CA ALA A 126 3.65 -18.52 -20.58
C ALA A 126 4.39 -17.18 -20.58
N LEU A 127 3.91 -16.19 -21.31
CA LEU A 127 4.49 -14.84 -21.38
C LEU A 127 4.07 -13.93 -20.21
N VAL A 128 3.08 -14.32 -19.42
CA VAL A 128 2.62 -13.52 -18.25
C VAL A 128 3.71 -13.43 -17.18
N GLY A 129 4.55 -14.46 -17.08
CA GLY A 129 5.62 -14.52 -16.09
C GLY A 129 5.19 -15.10 -14.75
N SER A 130 6.13 -15.70 -14.03
CA SER A 130 5.87 -16.44 -12.78
C SER A 130 5.53 -15.54 -11.58
N GLY A 131 5.85 -14.24 -11.63
CA GLY A 131 5.55 -13.29 -10.56
C GLY A 131 4.11 -12.81 -10.55
N SER A 132 3.45 -12.82 -11.70
CA SER A 132 2.14 -12.20 -11.89
C SER A 132 1.06 -12.75 -10.94
N ILE A 133 1.02 -14.07 -10.70
CA ILE A 133 0.07 -14.67 -9.78
C ILE A 133 0.21 -14.14 -8.35
N PHE A 134 1.45 -13.91 -7.88
CA PHE A 134 1.71 -13.39 -6.54
C PHE A 134 1.38 -11.91 -6.41
N GLN A 135 1.41 -11.17 -7.50
CA GLN A 135 1.07 -9.74 -7.55
C GLN A 135 -0.44 -9.52 -7.64
N SER A 136 -1.18 -10.40 -8.33
CA SER A 136 -2.60 -10.22 -8.65
C SER A 136 -3.57 -10.58 -7.52
N MET A 137 -3.10 -11.20 -6.45
CA MET A 137 -3.94 -11.55 -5.30
C MET A 137 -4.10 -10.35 -4.36
N ASN A 138 -5.28 -10.17 -3.75
CA ASN A 138 -5.46 -9.18 -2.69
C ASN A 138 -4.56 -9.46 -1.48
N SER A 139 -4.17 -10.70 -1.26
CA SER A 139 -3.19 -11.11 -0.24
C SER A 139 -1.73 -10.85 -0.62
N THR A 140 -1.45 -10.17 -1.73
CA THR A 140 -0.07 -9.93 -2.21
C THR A 140 0.84 -9.35 -1.14
N ILE A 141 0.34 -8.45 -0.29
CA ILE A 141 1.12 -7.82 0.79
C ILE A 141 1.44 -8.86 1.88
N THR A 142 0.42 -9.47 2.47
CA THR A 142 0.59 -10.38 3.61
C THR A 142 1.38 -11.62 3.22
N MET A 143 1.13 -12.17 2.05
CA MET A 143 1.83 -13.33 1.51
C MET A 143 3.32 -13.03 1.28
N ASN A 144 3.65 -11.94 0.59
CA ASN A 144 5.03 -11.61 0.27
C ASN A 144 5.82 -11.16 1.51
N LEU A 145 5.25 -10.29 2.36
CA LEU A 145 5.94 -9.83 3.56
C LEU A 145 6.15 -10.97 4.56
N SER A 146 5.22 -11.91 4.69
CA SER A 146 5.42 -13.08 5.57
C SER A 146 6.60 -13.93 5.12
N VAL A 147 6.78 -14.13 3.82
CA VAL A 147 7.93 -14.86 3.27
C VAL A 147 9.24 -14.07 3.45
N ILE A 148 9.20 -12.75 3.16
CA ILE A 148 10.39 -11.90 3.24
C ILE A 148 10.92 -11.80 4.67
N PHE A 149 10.04 -11.62 5.65
CA PHE A 149 10.37 -11.40 7.06
C PHE A 149 10.21 -12.63 7.95
N HIS A 150 9.93 -13.81 7.37
CA HIS A 150 9.75 -15.06 8.12
C HIS A 150 8.63 -14.99 9.18
N LEU A 151 7.52 -14.29 8.87
CA LEU A 151 6.39 -14.17 9.78
C LEU A 151 5.58 -15.47 9.79
N LYS A 152 5.46 -16.13 10.94
CA LYS A 152 4.89 -17.47 11.07
C LYS A 152 3.54 -17.51 11.80
N GLY A 153 3.13 -16.38 12.38
CA GLY A 153 1.87 -16.28 13.11
C GLY A 153 0.65 -16.14 12.20
N ILE A 154 -0.46 -15.66 12.76
CA ILE A 154 -1.71 -15.39 12.03
C ILE A 154 -1.44 -14.51 10.81
N ASN A 155 -1.99 -14.90 9.66
CA ASN A 155 -1.81 -14.18 8.39
C ASN A 155 -3.16 -13.93 7.74
N PHE A 156 -3.65 -12.67 7.75
CA PHE A 156 -4.91 -12.27 7.12
C PHE A 156 -4.75 -10.98 6.32
N THR A 157 -5.33 -10.98 5.12
CA THR A 157 -5.60 -9.75 4.38
C THR A 157 -7.02 -9.31 4.66
N ILE A 158 -7.21 -8.04 4.97
CA ILE A 158 -8.51 -7.45 5.28
C ILE A 158 -8.90 -6.50 4.16
N SER A 159 -10.08 -6.73 3.59
CA SER A 159 -10.69 -5.90 2.57
C SER A 159 -11.95 -5.26 3.15
N GLY A 160 -12.02 -3.97 3.12
CA GLY A 160 -13.11 -3.13 3.64
C GLY A 160 -13.05 -1.74 3.03
N ALA A 161 -12.78 -1.69 1.72
CA ALA A 161 -12.57 -0.46 0.96
C ALA A 161 -11.54 0.48 1.64
N CYS A 162 -11.81 1.77 1.73
CA CYS A 162 -10.90 2.76 2.34
C CYS A 162 -10.60 2.50 3.82
N ALA A 163 -11.38 1.67 4.50
CA ALA A 163 -11.21 1.34 5.92
C ALA A 163 -10.32 0.10 6.16
N SER A 164 -9.85 -0.58 5.11
CA SER A 164 -9.11 -1.85 5.22
C SER A 164 -7.94 -1.79 6.19
N GLY A 165 -7.11 -0.73 6.10
CA GLY A 165 -5.98 -0.53 7.00
C GLY A 165 -6.39 -0.34 8.47
N SER A 166 -7.43 0.45 8.72
CA SER A 166 -7.98 0.66 10.08
C SER A 166 -8.55 -0.63 10.65
N HIS A 167 -9.24 -1.41 9.83
CA HIS A 167 -9.77 -2.72 10.23
C HIS A 167 -8.64 -3.72 10.53
N ALA A 168 -7.53 -3.69 9.78
CA ALA A 168 -6.37 -4.52 10.05
C ALA A 168 -5.75 -4.21 11.42
N ILE A 169 -5.59 -2.93 11.76
CA ILE A 169 -5.08 -2.48 13.06
C ILE A 169 -6.05 -2.88 14.19
N GLY A 170 -7.35 -2.65 13.99
CA GLY A 170 -8.38 -3.00 14.96
C GLY A 170 -8.44 -4.51 15.24
N MET A 171 -8.35 -5.33 14.20
CA MET A 171 -8.32 -6.79 14.33
C MET A 171 -7.04 -7.26 15.03
N ALA A 172 -5.87 -6.69 14.69
CA ALA A 172 -4.61 -6.99 15.36
C ALA A 172 -4.70 -6.69 16.88
N TYR A 173 -5.28 -5.54 17.24
CA TYR A 173 -5.55 -5.22 18.64
C TYR A 173 -6.41 -6.30 19.34
N LEU A 174 -7.50 -6.74 18.71
CA LEU A 174 -8.38 -7.76 19.29
C LEU A 174 -7.67 -9.11 19.47
N LEU A 175 -6.89 -9.55 18.47
CA LEU A 175 -6.15 -10.81 18.52
C LEU A 175 -5.09 -10.81 19.64
N ILE A 176 -4.34 -9.72 19.80
CA ILE A 176 -3.36 -9.61 20.88
C ILE A 176 -4.07 -9.52 22.25
N LYS A 177 -5.11 -8.70 22.35
CA LYS A 177 -5.88 -8.54 23.60
C LYS A 177 -6.51 -9.84 24.10
N SER A 178 -6.97 -10.70 23.17
CA SER A 178 -7.52 -12.02 23.49
C SER A 178 -6.47 -13.09 23.77
N GLY A 179 -5.19 -12.80 23.51
CA GLY A 179 -4.09 -13.73 23.74
C GLY A 179 -3.89 -14.75 22.61
N LEU A 180 -4.53 -14.56 21.45
CA LEU A 180 -4.36 -15.43 20.28
C LEU A 180 -3.05 -15.18 19.55
N GLN A 181 -2.45 -14.01 19.73
CA GLN A 181 -1.16 -13.64 19.17
C GLN A 181 -0.45 -12.67 20.14
N ASP A 182 0.88 -12.67 20.16
CA ASP A 182 1.66 -11.78 21.04
C ASP A 182 2.20 -10.56 20.30
N CYS A 183 2.54 -10.73 19.01
CA CYS A 183 3.10 -9.68 18.17
C CYS A 183 2.51 -9.77 16.77
N ILE A 184 2.06 -8.64 16.22
CA ILE A 184 1.46 -8.57 14.88
C ILE A 184 2.00 -7.35 14.15
N LEU A 185 2.52 -7.56 12.93
CA LEU A 185 2.70 -6.51 11.93
C LEU A 185 1.33 -6.20 11.32
N CYS A 186 0.86 -4.96 11.45
CA CYS A 186 -0.44 -4.58 10.86
C CYS A 186 -0.37 -3.20 10.21
N GLY A 187 -1.19 -3.00 9.19
CA GLY A 187 -1.24 -1.75 8.46
C GLY A 187 -2.14 -1.82 7.23
N GLY A 188 -1.92 -0.96 6.27
CA GLY A 188 -2.59 -0.96 4.98
C GLY A 188 -1.71 -0.35 3.91
N ALA A 189 -1.88 -0.76 2.67
CA ALA A 189 -1.23 -0.14 1.52
C ALA A 189 -2.13 -0.23 0.30
N GLN A 190 -1.98 0.75 -0.59
CA GLN A 190 -2.81 0.92 -1.79
C GLN A 190 -1.93 1.04 -3.03
N GLU A 191 -2.35 0.44 -4.13
CA GLU A 191 -1.81 0.76 -5.45
C GLU A 191 -2.39 2.09 -5.96
N VAL A 192 -1.56 2.93 -6.62
CA VAL A 192 -1.95 4.28 -7.05
C VAL A 192 -1.99 4.42 -8.58
N ASN A 193 -1.89 3.32 -9.28
CA ASN A 193 -1.86 3.29 -10.74
C ASN A 193 -3.24 3.59 -11.38
N PRO A 194 -3.29 3.93 -12.67
CA PRO A 194 -4.54 4.24 -13.35
C PRO A 194 -5.55 3.09 -13.38
N TYR A 195 -5.11 1.84 -13.35
CA TYR A 195 -6.01 0.69 -13.46
C TYR A 195 -6.92 0.50 -12.24
N SER A 196 -6.45 0.90 -11.06
CA SER A 196 -7.18 0.69 -9.80
C SER A 196 -8.24 1.76 -9.51
N VAL A 197 -8.11 2.95 -10.10
CA VAL A 197 -8.93 4.12 -9.74
C VAL A 197 -9.81 4.66 -10.87
N GLY A 198 -9.79 4.05 -12.06
CA GLY A 198 -10.54 4.53 -13.23
C GLY A 198 -12.04 4.59 -13.03
N SER A 199 -12.61 3.65 -12.29
CA SER A 199 -14.04 3.64 -11.99
C SER A 199 -14.47 4.81 -11.09
N PHE A 200 -13.61 5.32 -10.22
CA PHE A 200 -13.87 6.53 -9.42
C PHE A 200 -13.86 7.78 -10.30
N ASP A 201 -12.96 7.86 -11.27
CA ASP A 201 -12.94 8.95 -12.25
C ASP A 201 -14.21 8.94 -13.10
N GLY A 202 -14.59 7.76 -13.62
CA GLY A 202 -15.84 7.58 -14.38
C GLY A 202 -17.12 7.90 -13.59
N LEU A 203 -17.08 7.77 -12.26
CA LEU A 203 -18.17 8.20 -11.36
C LEU A 203 -18.20 9.73 -11.15
N GLY A 204 -17.16 10.46 -11.59
CA GLY A 204 -17.02 11.90 -11.31
C GLY A 204 -16.66 12.19 -9.84
N ALA A 205 -16.00 11.25 -9.15
CA ALA A 205 -15.69 11.39 -7.74
C ALA A 205 -14.41 12.21 -7.47
N PHE A 206 -13.60 12.44 -8.49
CA PHE A 206 -12.32 13.15 -8.33
C PHE A 206 -12.47 14.66 -8.49
N SER A 207 -11.64 15.41 -7.74
CA SER A 207 -11.50 16.85 -7.92
C SER A 207 -10.97 17.17 -9.33
N ALA A 208 -11.50 18.23 -9.93
CA ALA A 208 -11.08 18.74 -11.23
C ALA A 208 -10.08 19.90 -11.15
N ARG A 209 -9.53 20.21 -9.96
CA ARG A 209 -8.66 21.39 -9.72
C ARG A 209 -7.23 21.14 -10.16
N GLU A 210 -7.01 20.87 -11.43
CA GLU A 210 -5.68 20.61 -11.99
C GLU A 210 -4.81 21.88 -12.13
N ASP A 211 -5.40 23.04 -12.06
CA ASP A 211 -4.74 24.36 -12.04
C ASP A 211 -4.03 24.65 -10.72
N GLU A 212 -4.52 24.10 -9.61
CA GLU A 212 -3.93 24.23 -8.27
C GLU A 212 -3.85 22.85 -7.58
N PRO A 213 -3.02 21.91 -8.06
CA PRO A 213 -3.03 20.52 -7.56
C PRO A 213 -2.85 20.41 -6.05
N GLU A 214 -1.97 21.22 -5.47
CA GLU A 214 -1.66 21.23 -4.04
C GLU A 214 -2.84 21.70 -3.16
N LYS A 215 -3.85 22.33 -3.76
CA LYS A 215 -5.07 22.78 -3.08
C LYS A 215 -6.30 21.93 -3.41
N ALA A 216 -6.15 20.88 -4.22
CA ALA A 216 -7.28 20.05 -4.67
C ALA A 216 -7.87 19.23 -3.52
N SER A 217 -7.05 18.61 -2.68
CA SER A 217 -7.52 17.90 -1.48
C SER A 217 -7.84 18.90 -0.36
N ARG A 218 -9.12 19.06 -0.08
CA ARG A 218 -9.62 20.01 0.93
C ARG A 218 -10.78 19.41 1.71
N PRO A 219 -10.51 18.40 2.57
CA PRO A 219 -11.57 17.76 3.36
C PRO A 219 -12.28 18.81 4.25
N PHE A 220 -13.61 18.68 4.34
CA PHE A 220 -14.51 19.58 5.07
C PHE A 220 -14.65 21.01 4.54
N ASP A 221 -13.88 21.45 3.54
CA ASP A 221 -14.07 22.74 2.90
C ASP A 221 -15.41 22.80 2.16
N LYS A 222 -16.12 23.94 2.26
CA LYS A 222 -17.42 24.14 1.58
C LYS A 222 -17.32 24.13 0.04
N ASN A 223 -16.15 24.46 -0.49
CA ASN A 223 -15.87 24.53 -1.92
C ASN A 223 -15.15 23.27 -2.44
N ARG A 224 -15.13 22.18 -1.68
CA ARG A 224 -14.57 20.91 -2.19
C ARG A 224 -15.40 20.40 -3.36
N ASP A 225 -14.75 19.85 -4.34
CA ASP A 225 -15.35 19.37 -5.60
C ASP A 225 -15.10 17.87 -5.86
N GLY A 226 -14.32 17.21 -5.01
CA GLY A 226 -14.04 15.80 -5.15
C GLY A 226 -12.89 15.36 -4.25
N LEU A 227 -12.54 14.09 -4.34
CA LEU A 227 -11.37 13.51 -3.68
C LEU A 227 -10.17 13.49 -4.63
N VAL A 228 -8.97 13.28 -4.07
CA VAL A 228 -7.75 13.03 -4.84
C VAL A 228 -7.21 11.68 -4.42
N PRO A 229 -7.05 10.71 -5.34
CA PRO A 229 -6.49 9.41 -5.00
C PRO A 229 -5.00 9.51 -4.70
N SER A 230 -4.59 8.83 -3.64
CA SER A 230 -3.17 8.75 -3.26
C SER A 230 -2.85 7.40 -2.60
N GLY A 231 -1.58 7.01 -2.58
CA GLY A 231 -1.07 5.88 -1.84
C GLY A 231 -0.52 6.27 -0.50
#